data_db258832238c30c226cf418945f63bda
#
_entry.id   db258832238c30c226cf418945f63bda
#
_cell.length_a   1.000
_cell.length_b   1.000
_cell.length_c   1.000
_cell.angle_alpha   90.00
_cell.angle_beta   90.00
_cell.angle_gamma   90.00
#
_symmetry.space_group_name_H-M   'P 1'
#
loop_
_entity.id
_entity.type
_entity.pdbx_description
1 polymer ?
#
loop_
_entity_poly.entity_id
_entity_poly.type
_entity_poly.pdbx_seq_one_letter_code
_entity_poly.pdbx_strand_id
1 'polypeptide(L)'
;VPQQNDVAALVPTDALGAVSFTFNDAETFQKKLRAFRGEKETVKTTGIFGSASEVGNIQLKNGNAIFIKSIDASLTNDALARYLTSHSIFREIEISSFGEPQLFKQTFSPLINSETANFVFQLENFFVFTENESTAEELISSFQNNNTLKNTSYFENTAKDLSTASSLLIYKMQGVFSEAISGFFNSNSGADIKNISFGEFPLAALQFSFDRNFAHLTLSCKEAGATAKSVSAKVSEKFNISLESPLLNAPQLIESNNGSSNVAVQDIANTLYFISGSGKILWTKKMGAPILGKIETVEIAGGGNK
;
A
#
# COMPACT_ATOMS: atom_id res chain seq x y z
N VAL A 1 -10.71 19.50 11.20
CA VAL A 1 -11.69 19.06 10.18
C VAL A 1 -11.16 17.80 9.56
N PRO A 2 -11.96 16.73 9.45
CA PRO A 2 -11.57 15.50 8.77
C PRO A 2 -11.09 15.76 7.34
N GLN A 3 -10.06 15.04 6.91
CA GLN A 3 -9.54 15.07 5.56
C GLN A 3 -9.68 13.69 4.92
N GLN A 4 -9.44 13.59 3.63
CA GLN A 4 -9.44 12.32 2.92
C GLN A 4 -8.28 11.44 3.39
N ASN A 5 -8.57 10.17 3.68
CA ASN A 5 -7.55 9.17 3.96
C ASN A 5 -7.20 8.43 2.66
N ASP A 6 -5.91 8.41 2.34
CA ASP A 6 -5.41 7.75 1.12
C ASP A 6 -4.45 6.58 1.41
N VAL A 7 -4.24 6.26 2.68
CA VAL A 7 -3.32 5.19 3.12
C VAL A 7 -3.55 3.85 2.42
N ALA A 8 -4.79 3.53 2.02
CA ALA A 8 -5.10 2.29 1.30
C ALA A 8 -4.33 2.13 -0.02
N ALA A 9 -3.85 3.24 -0.61
CA ALA A 9 -3.01 3.21 -1.80
C ALA A 9 -1.58 2.71 -1.52
N LEU A 10 -1.11 2.80 -0.27
CA LEU A 10 0.20 2.33 0.16
C LEU A 10 0.21 0.94 0.78
N VAL A 11 -0.90 0.56 1.44
CA VAL A 11 -0.96 -0.68 2.25
C VAL A 11 -0.90 -1.90 1.35
N PRO A 12 0.12 -2.77 1.46
CA PRO A 12 0.17 -4.04 0.74
C PRO A 12 -1.01 -4.94 1.08
N THR A 13 -1.44 -5.78 0.13
CA THR A 13 -2.58 -6.69 0.32
C THR A 13 -2.35 -7.76 1.38
N ASP A 14 -1.09 -8.03 1.73
CA ASP A 14 -0.67 -9.00 2.74
C ASP A 14 -0.22 -8.34 4.06
N ALA A 15 -0.36 -7.01 4.19
CA ALA A 15 -0.12 -6.30 5.43
C ALA A 15 -1.04 -6.78 6.56
N LEU A 16 -0.65 -6.57 7.80
CA LEU A 16 -1.47 -6.89 8.98
C LEU A 16 -2.50 -5.80 9.27
N GLY A 17 -2.22 -4.57 8.88
CA GLY A 17 -3.12 -3.45 9.06
C GLY A 17 -2.44 -2.10 8.85
N ALA A 18 -3.21 -1.04 9.03
CA ALA A 18 -2.73 0.33 8.97
C ALA A 18 -3.56 1.25 9.88
N VAL A 19 -2.94 2.30 10.34
CA VAL A 19 -3.58 3.39 11.08
C VAL A 19 -3.24 4.70 10.40
N SER A 20 -4.23 5.53 10.16
CA SER A 20 -4.10 6.82 9.50
C SER A 20 -4.77 7.90 10.32
N PHE A 21 -4.11 9.02 10.49
CA PHE A 21 -4.61 10.24 11.11
C PHE A 21 -4.57 11.37 10.09
N THR A 22 -5.67 12.08 9.91
CA THR A 22 -5.72 13.23 9.02
C THR A 22 -5.90 14.54 9.78
N PHE A 23 -5.39 15.59 9.22
CA PHE A 23 -5.51 16.95 9.74
C PHE A 23 -5.39 17.97 8.62
N ASN A 24 -6.01 19.11 8.78
CA ASN A 24 -5.92 20.23 7.83
C ASN A 24 -4.76 21.19 8.13
N ASP A 25 -4.18 21.08 9.32
CA ASP A 25 -3.06 21.91 9.76
C ASP A 25 -2.20 21.11 10.76
N ALA A 26 -0.99 20.80 10.34
CA ALA A 26 -0.06 19.96 11.11
C ALA A 26 0.39 20.65 12.41
N GLU A 27 0.59 21.95 12.39
CA GLU A 27 1.05 22.70 13.56
C GLU A 27 -0.02 22.70 14.66
N THR A 28 -1.26 23.01 14.28
CA THR A 28 -2.41 22.95 15.18
C THR A 28 -2.61 21.55 15.74
N PHE A 29 -2.46 20.51 14.93
CA PHE A 29 -2.56 19.11 15.38
C PHE A 29 -1.49 18.78 16.41
N GLN A 30 -0.24 19.10 16.14
CA GLN A 30 0.89 18.87 17.04
C GLN A 30 0.76 19.68 18.33
N LYS A 31 0.28 20.93 18.27
CA LYS A 31 0.00 21.76 19.44
C LYS A 31 -1.03 21.10 20.36
N LYS A 32 -2.12 20.60 19.80
CA LYS A 32 -3.15 19.87 20.58
C LYS A 32 -2.61 18.59 21.19
N LEU A 33 -1.77 17.85 20.46
CA LEU A 33 -1.19 16.61 20.92
C LEU A 33 -0.20 16.86 22.08
N ARG A 34 0.62 17.91 21.99
CA ARG A 34 1.50 18.34 23.09
C ARG A 34 0.71 18.75 24.34
N ALA A 35 -0.36 19.54 24.14
CA ALA A 35 -1.24 19.91 25.23
C ALA A 35 -1.87 18.68 25.93
N PHE A 36 -2.26 17.68 25.16
CA PHE A 36 -2.74 16.40 25.69
C PHE A 36 -1.70 15.65 26.53
N ARG A 37 -0.42 15.73 26.15
CA ARG A 37 0.70 15.16 26.90
C ARG A 37 1.13 16.00 28.11
N GLY A 38 0.57 17.19 28.29
CA GLY A 38 0.96 18.11 29.36
C GLY A 38 2.31 18.79 29.14
N GLU A 39 2.82 18.82 27.92
CA GLU A 39 4.11 19.41 27.55
C GLU A 39 3.99 20.93 27.42
N LYS A 40 4.98 21.66 27.96
CA LYS A 40 5.09 23.10 27.77
C LYS A 40 5.68 23.39 26.39
N GLU A 41 5.11 24.38 25.71
CA GLU A 41 5.48 24.79 24.36
C GLU A 41 6.95 25.27 24.27
N THR A 42 7.86 24.46 23.73
CA THR A 42 9.24 24.90 23.48
C THR A 42 9.92 24.26 22.27
N VAL A 43 9.28 23.31 21.57
CA VAL A 43 9.93 22.62 20.44
C VAL A 43 9.44 23.19 19.12
N LYS A 44 10.38 23.74 18.32
CA LYS A 44 10.09 24.11 16.91
C LYS A 44 9.64 22.88 16.15
N THR A 45 8.46 22.97 15.53
CA THR A 45 7.99 21.99 14.57
C THR A 45 9.01 21.86 13.43
N THR A 46 9.39 20.65 13.11
CA THR A 46 10.24 20.43 11.92
C THR A 46 9.43 20.75 10.66
N GLY A 47 10.03 21.41 9.68
CA GLY A 47 9.36 21.76 8.41
C GLY A 47 8.83 20.54 7.62
N ILE A 48 9.29 19.33 7.96
CA ILE A 48 8.87 18.06 7.33
C ILE A 48 7.34 17.87 7.35
N PHE A 49 6.69 18.31 8.43
CA PHE A 49 5.24 18.11 8.58
C PHE A 49 4.41 19.30 8.11
N GLY A 50 5.06 20.39 7.62
CA GLY A 50 4.37 21.63 7.26
C GLY A 50 3.34 21.45 6.13
N SER A 51 3.60 20.54 5.21
CA SER A 51 2.71 20.20 4.08
C SER A 51 1.98 18.87 4.29
N ALA A 52 2.05 18.26 5.48
CA ALA A 52 1.39 16.99 5.74
C ALA A 52 -0.12 17.15 5.92
N SER A 53 -0.90 16.30 5.29
CA SER A 53 -2.36 16.19 5.45
C SER A 53 -2.78 14.89 6.11
N GLU A 54 -1.95 13.86 6.02
CA GLU A 54 -2.16 12.53 6.58
C GLU A 54 -0.84 11.98 7.11
N VAL A 55 -0.89 11.33 8.25
CA VAL A 55 0.24 10.62 8.85
C VAL A 55 -0.25 9.32 9.43
N GLY A 56 0.55 8.28 9.38
CA GLY A 56 0.13 7.00 9.92
C GLY A 56 1.22 5.95 9.96
N ASN A 57 0.78 4.74 10.23
CA ASN A 57 1.62 3.57 10.39
C ASN A 57 1.00 2.41 9.60
N ILE A 58 1.82 1.65 8.89
CA ILE A 58 1.47 0.40 8.20
C ILE A 58 2.19 -0.72 8.94
N GLN A 59 1.42 -1.70 9.40
CA GLN A 59 1.95 -2.88 10.06
C GLN A 59 2.10 -4.00 9.03
N LEU A 60 3.33 -4.42 8.80
CA LEU A 60 3.68 -5.52 7.91
C LEU A 60 3.99 -6.78 8.72
N LYS A 61 4.13 -7.92 8.04
CA LYS A 61 4.52 -9.17 8.70
C LYS A 61 5.95 -9.11 9.26
N ASN A 62 6.84 -8.41 8.55
CA ASN A 62 8.27 -8.36 8.84
C ASN A 62 8.74 -6.97 9.31
N GLY A 63 7.84 -6.09 9.72
CA GLY A 63 8.22 -4.75 10.17
C GLY A 63 7.06 -3.77 10.18
N ASN A 64 7.41 -2.50 10.38
CA ASN A 64 6.47 -1.40 10.34
C ASN A 64 6.99 -0.31 9.41
N ALA A 65 6.07 0.41 8.80
CA ALA A 65 6.39 1.62 8.07
C ALA A 65 5.55 2.79 8.59
N ILE A 66 6.14 3.95 8.65
CA ILE A 66 5.44 5.21 8.93
C ILE A 66 5.31 5.94 7.62
N PHE A 67 4.22 6.65 7.40
CA PHE A 67 4.08 7.47 6.21
C PHE A 67 3.58 8.86 6.54
N ILE A 68 3.93 9.81 5.68
CA ILE A 68 3.36 11.15 5.60
C ILE A 68 2.79 11.28 4.19
N LYS A 69 1.55 11.72 4.06
CA LYS A 69 1.03 12.23 2.79
C LYS A 69 1.19 13.73 2.75
N SER A 70 1.93 14.24 1.79
CA SER A 70 2.16 15.66 1.58
C SER A 70 1.17 16.24 0.55
N ILE A 71 0.70 17.45 0.79
CA ILE A 71 -0.02 18.25 -0.21
C ILE A 71 0.94 19.01 -1.14
N ASP A 72 2.21 19.13 -0.76
CA ASP A 72 3.29 19.69 -1.55
C ASP A 72 4.59 18.90 -1.32
N ALA A 73 4.85 17.97 -2.23
CA ALA A 73 6.00 17.09 -2.14
C ALA A 73 7.34 17.84 -2.25
N SER A 74 7.40 18.95 -2.98
CA SER A 74 8.62 19.74 -3.12
C SER A 74 9.02 20.36 -1.78
N LEU A 75 8.09 20.98 -1.07
CA LEU A 75 8.36 21.55 0.25
C LEU A 75 8.77 20.48 1.27
N THR A 76 8.19 19.29 1.19
CA THR A 76 8.58 18.18 2.07
C THR A 76 9.98 17.67 1.75
N ASN A 77 10.35 17.55 0.46
CA ASN A 77 11.69 17.17 0.04
C ASN A 77 12.73 18.18 0.51
N ASP A 78 12.48 19.48 0.33
CA ASP A 78 13.38 20.53 0.80
C ASP A 78 13.60 20.48 2.33
N ALA A 79 12.52 20.19 3.07
CA ALA A 79 12.60 20.04 4.52
C ALA A 79 13.35 18.78 4.96
N LEU A 80 13.24 17.68 4.19
CA LEU A 80 13.90 16.40 4.45
C LEU A 80 15.39 16.45 4.11
N ALA A 81 15.80 17.19 3.09
CA ALA A 81 17.17 17.16 2.51
C ALA A 81 18.30 17.23 3.55
N ARG A 82 18.14 18.03 4.60
CA ARG A 82 19.15 18.18 5.67
C ARG A 82 19.28 16.96 6.59
N TYR A 83 18.35 16.03 6.54
CA TYR A 83 18.34 14.81 7.38
C TYR A 83 18.72 13.56 6.59
N LEU A 84 18.92 13.69 5.27
CA LEU A 84 19.28 12.59 4.40
C LEU A 84 20.80 12.47 4.30
N THR A 85 21.31 11.25 4.30
CA THR A 85 22.74 11.00 4.21
C THR A 85 23.13 10.12 3.03
N SER A 86 23.07 8.81 3.17
CA SER A 86 23.37 7.88 2.09
C SER A 86 22.09 7.49 1.35
N HIS A 87 22.24 7.05 0.10
CA HIS A 87 21.10 6.57 -0.69
C HIS A 87 21.46 5.31 -1.47
N SER A 88 20.46 4.51 -1.72
CA SER A 88 20.45 3.40 -2.67
C SER A 88 19.28 3.58 -3.64
N ILE A 89 19.28 2.86 -4.75
CA ILE A 89 18.19 2.92 -5.74
C ILE A 89 17.60 1.52 -5.89
N PHE A 90 16.30 1.41 -5.70
CA PHE A 90 15.55 0.19 -5.94
C PHE A 90 14.37 0.49 -6.88
N ARG A 91 14.30 -0.20 -8.02
CA ARG A 91 13.24 -0.01 -9.03
C ARG A 91 12.98 1.46 -9.38
N GLU A 92 14.04 2.21 -9.62
CA GLU A 92 14.03 3.64 -9.94
C GLU A 92 13.57 4.56 -8.79
N ILE A 93 13.35 4.03 -7.60
CA ILE A 93 13.03 4.79 -6.39
C ILE A 93 14.29 4.92 -5.55
N GLU A 94 14.60 6.16 -5.16
CA GLU A 94 15.69 6.45 -4.23
C GLU A 94 15.25 6.14 -2.79
N ILE A 95 16.04 5.34 -2.08
CA ILE A 95 15.90 5.05 -0.66
C ILE A 95 17.06 5.72 0.04
N SER A 96 16.78 6.71 0.87
CA SER A 96 17.79 7.47 1.61
C SER A 96 17.81 7.10 3.08
N SER A 97 19.01 7.10 3.70
CA SER A 97 19.12 6.99 5.16
C SER A 97 18.64 8.28 5.81
N PHE A 98 17.80 8.14 6.86
CA PHE A 98 17.20 9.24 7.58
C PHE A 98 17.83 9.41 8.97
N GLY A 99 18.37 10.62 9.26
CA GLY A 99 19.17 10.91 10.45
C GLY A 99 18.41 11.12 11.75
N GLU A 100 17.07 11.12 11.72
CA GLU A 100 16.23 11.40 12.91
C GLU A 100 15.22 10.26 13.19
N PRO A 101 15.67 9.04 13.52
CA PRO A 101 14.82 7.85 13.60
C PRO A 101 13.68 7.96 14.64
N GLN A 102 13.83 8.81 15.65
CA GLN A 102 12.84 8.99 16.71
C GLN A 102 11.87 10.15 16.47
N LEU A 103 12.00 10.87 15.37
CA LEU A 103 11.23 12.07 15.07
C LEU A 103 9.72 11.86 15.19
N PHE A 104 9.22 10.73 14.67
CA PHE A 104 7.79 10.43 14.69
C PHE A 104 7.25 10.17 16.08
N LYS A 105 7.99 9.42 16.91
CA LYS A 105 7.62 9.22 18.31
C LYS A 105 7.62 10.53 19.08
N GLN A 106 8.64 11.35 18.92
CA GLN A 106 8.72 12.65 19.60
C GLN A 106 7.58 13.58 19.19
N THR A 107 7.18 13.54 17.92
CA THR A 107 6.16 14.44 17.37
C THR A 107 4.74 13.95 17.62
N PHE A 108 4.47 12.65 17.42
CA PHE A 108 3.12 12.09 17.32
C PHE A 108 2.75 11.08 18.42
N SER A 109 3.63 10.82 19.40
CA SER A 109 3.23 9.96 20.53
C SER A 109 2.02 10.58 21.28
N PRO A 110 1.08 9.76 21.77
CA PRO A 110 1.03 8.30 21.76
C PRO A 110 0.44 7.67 20.49
N LEU A 111 0.14 8.45 19.44
CA LEU A 111 -0.49 7.96 18.22
C LEU A 111 0.49 7.14 17.36
N ILE A 112 1.75 7.58 17.29
CA ILE A 112 2.85 6.87 16.63
C ILE A 112 4.00 6.77 17.62
N ASN A 113 4.39 5.54 17.96
CA ASN A 113 5.42 5.24 18.95
C ASN A 113 6.67 4.60 18.35
N SER A 114 6.80 4.55 17.02
CA SER A 114 7.98 3.98 16.36
C SER A 114 9.21 4.85 16.59
N GLU A 115 10.34 4.22 16.86
CA GLU A 115 11.65 4.82 17.09
C GLU A 115 12.65 4.50 15.97
N THR A 116 12.22 3.79 14.94
CA THR A 116 13.10 3.14 13.96
C THR A 116 12.84 3.60 12.53
N ALA A 117 12.55 4.89 12.35
CA ALA A 117 12.47 5.50 11.03
C ALA A 117 13.89 5.77 10.49
N ASN A 118 14.60 4.72 10.01
CA ASN A 118 15.99 4.81 9.60
C ASN A 118 16.17 5.14 8.12
N PHE A 119 15.19 4.77 7.28
CA PHE A 119 15.20 4.98 5.85
C PHE A 119 13.95 5.71 5.40
N VAL A 120 14.06 6.48 4.34
CA VAL A 120 12.94 7.19 3.73
C VAL A 120 12.99 7.09 2.21
N PHE A 121 11.82 6.96 1.60
CA PHE A 121 11.63 7.02 0.16
C PHE A 121 10.31 7.69 -0.18
N GLN A 122 10.16 8.12 -1.42
CA GLN A 122 8.96 8.79 -1.91
C GLN A 122 8.22 7.93 -2.92
N LEU A 123 6.90 7.80 -2.73
CA LEU A 123 5.96 7.23 -3.69
C LEU A 123 4.87 8.26 -3.95
N GLU A 124 4.87 8.87 -5.12
CA GLU A 124 3.98 9.99 -5.45
C GLU A 124 4.04 11.11 -4.39
N ASN A 125 2.96 11.37 -3.68
CA ASN A 125 2.87 12.35 -2.60
C ASN A 125 3.09 11.76 -1.20
N PHE A 126 3.45 10.48 -1.11
CA PHE A 126 3.75 9.82 0.15
C PHE A 126 5.26 9.76 0.40
N PHE A 127 5.66 10.13 1.61
CA PHE A 127 6.99 9.91 2.15
C PHE A 127 6.91 8.78 3.16
N VAL A 128 7.57 7.68 2.89
CA VAL A 128 7.47 6.45 3.66
C VAL A 128 8.78 6.19 4.38
N PHE A 129 8.68 5.92 5.67
CA PHE A 129 9.81 5.70 6.55
C PHE A 129 9.81 4.28 7.08
N THR A 130 10.95 3.60 7.02
CA THR A 130 11.09 2.21 7.42
C THR A 130 12.30 2.00 8.33
N GLU A 131 12.29 0.90 9.07
CA GLU A 131 13.42 0.49 9.90
C GLU A 131 14.61 0.02 9.09
N ASN A 132 14.35 -0.67 7.98
CA ASN A 132 15.38 -1.28 7.13
C ASN A 132 15.00 -1.17 5.63
N GLU A 133 15.99 -1.33 4.77
CA GLU A 133 15.83 -1.23 3.32
C GLU A 133 14.93 -2.35 2.76
N SER A 134 14.98 -3.55 3.31
CA SER A 134 14.16 -4.66 2.81
C SER A 134 12.65 -4.39 2.95
N THR A 135 12.25 -3.71 4.02
CA THR A 135 10.85 -3.24 4.20
C THR A 135 10.50 -2.14 3.18
N ALA A 136 11.44 -1.26 2.85
CA ALA A 136 11.25 -0.26 1.81
C ALA A 136 11.06 -0.92 0.43
N GLU A 137 11.90 -1.86 0.08
CA GLU A 137 11.82 -2.62 -1.18
C GLU A 137 10.50 -3.40 -1.32
N GLU A 138 10.01 -3.99 -0.22
CA GLU A 138 8.71 -4.68 -0.18
C GLU A 138 7.56 -3.72 -0.49
N LEU A 139 7.55 -2.54 0.13
CA LEU A 139 6.52 -1.51 -0.09
C LEU A 139 6.58 -0.92 -1.50
N ILE A 140 7.77 -0.60 -2.00
CA ILE A 140 7.98 -0.11 -3.37
C ILE A 140 7.47 -1.15 -4.37
N SER A 141 7.83 -2.41 -4.18
CA SER A 141 7.40 -3.51 -5.06
C SER A 141 5.89 -3.67 -5.06
N SER A 142 5.25 -3.64 -3.89
CA SER A 142 3.80 -3.76 -3.75
C SER A 142 3.07 -2.60 -4.42
N PHE A 143 3.56 -1.38 -4.24
CA PHE A 143 2.99 -0.18 -4.83
C PHE A 143 3.09 -0.21 -6.36
N GLN A 144 4.28 -0.43 -6.91
CA GLN A 144 4.50 -0.45 -8.36
C GLN A 144 3.79 -1.61 -9.08
N ASN A 145 3.58 -2.72 -8.38
CA ASN A 145 2.83 -3.86 -8.91
C ASN A 145 1.30 -3.72 -8.73
N ASN A 146 0.80 -2.58 -8.23
CA ASN A 146 -0.61 -2.37 -7.88
C ASN A 146 -1.15 -3.41 -6.88
N ASN A 147 -0.27 -4.00 -6.06
CA ASN A 147 -0.63 -4.98 -5.05
C ASN A 147 -0.91 -4.30 -3.70
N THR A 148 -1.84 -3.34 -3.72
CA THR A 148 -2.23 -2.55 -2.56
C THR A 148 -3.70 -2.73 -2.20
N LEU A 149 -4.04 -2.40 -0.98
CA LEU A 149 -5.39 -2.54 -0.43
C LEU A 149 -6.43 -1.84 -1.31
N LYS A 150 -6.12 -0.65 -1.79
CA LYS A 150 -7.00 0.15 -2.67
C LYS A 150 -7.46 -0.61 -3.92
N ASN A 151 -6.62 -1.51 -4.42
CA ASN A 151 -6.87 -2.25 -5.66
C ASN A 151 -7.61 -3.59 -5.43
N THR A 152 -8.14 -3.84 -4.22
CA THR A 152 -8.85 -5.08 -3.90
C THR A 152 -10.36 -4.88 -3.91
N SER A 153 -11.10 -5.90 -4.36
CA SER A 153 -12.56 -5.88 -4.38
C SER A 153 -13.18 -5.78 -2.97
N TYR A 154 -12.54 -6.37 -1.97
CA TYR A 154 -13.03 -6.29 -0.59
C TYR A 154 -12.83 -4.88 0.00
N PHE A 155 -11.77 -4.15 -0.40
CA PHE A 155 -11.63 -2.75 -0.05
C PHE A 155 -12.72 -1.89 -0.70
N GLU A 156 -12.95 -2.06 -2.00
CA GLU A 156 -14.02 -1.33 -2.71
C GLU A 156 -15.39 -1.51 -2.05
N ASN A 157 -15.70 -2.73 -1.61
CA ASN A 157 -16.94 -3.01 -0.89
C ASN A 157 -16.98 -2.40 0.51
N THR A 158 -15.86 -2.39 1.24
CA THR A 158 -15.76 -1.78 2.57
C THR A 158 -15.84 -0.26 2.48
N ALA A 159 -15.19 0.34 1.49
CA ALA A 159 -15.16 1.79 1.27
C ALA A 159 -16.54 2.40 1.04
N LYS A 160 -17.51 1.62 0.54
CA LYS A 160 -18.93 2.09 0.37
C LYS A 160 -19.61 2.41 1.71
N ASP A 161 -19.14 1.83 2.80
CA ASP A 161 -19.70 2.06 4.15
C ASP A 161 -18.97 3.20 4.88
N LEU A 162 -17.81 3.60 4.39
CA LEU A 162 -16.98 4.61 5.03
C LEU A 162 -17.23 6.01 4.45
N SER A 163 -17.09 7.03 5.29
CA SER A 163 -17.00 8.40 4.82
C SER A 163 -15.71 8.61 4.04
N THR A 164 -15.75 9.48 3.03
CA THR A 164 -14.56 9.84 2.23
C THR A 164 -13.49 10.57 3.05
N ALA A 165 -13.89 11.21 4.16
CA ALA A 165 -12.98 11.92 5.04
C ALA A 165 -13.18 11.49 6.49
N SER A 166 -12.07 11.31 7.21
CA SER A 166 -12.08 11.00 8.65
C SER A 166 -10.88 11.57 9.36
N SER A 167 -10.97 11.66 10.68
CA SER A 167 -9.86 12.10 11.54
C SER A 167 -8.92 10.95 11.90
N LEU A 168 -9.48 9.74 11.99
CA LEU A 168 -8.77 8.50 12.26
C LEU A 168 -9.39 7.39 11.43
N LEU A 169 -8.55 6.59 10.81
CA LEU A 169 -8.93 5.39 10.08
C LEU A 169 -7.99 4.25 10.46
N ILE A 170 -8.55 3.14 10.85
CA ILE A 170 -7.81 1.92 11.19
C ILE A 170 -8.27 0.81 10.26
N TYR A 171 -7.32 0.18 9.60
CA TYR A 171 -7.52 -1.06 8.87
C TYR A 171 -6.90 -2.22 9.64
N LYS A 172 -7.63 -3.31 9.74
CA LYS A 172 -7.12 -4.62 10.14
C LYS A 172 -7.37 -5.60 9.02
N MET A 173 -6.33 -6.28 8.63
CA MET A 173 -6.34 -7.24 7.53
C MET A 173 -6.05 -8.63 8.09
N GLN A 174 -6.81 -9.61 7.67
CA GLN A 174 -6.64 -11.02 8.06
C GLN A 174 -6.57 -11.22 9.58
N GLY A 175 -7.65 -11.53 10.22
CA GLY A 175 -7.63 -11.79 11.65
C GLY A 175 -9.02 -12.01 12.25
N VAL A 176 -9.02 -12.38 13.53
CA VAL A 176 -10.25 -12.48 14.31
C VAL A 176 -10.63 -11.07 14.73
N PHE A 177 -11.75 -10.59 14.22
CA PHE A 177 -12.21 -9.22 14.44
C PHE A 177 -12.39 -8.89 15.93
N SER A 178 -12.85 -9.85 16.74
CA SER A 178 -12.97 -9.68 18.18
C SER A 178 -11.65 -9.31 18.87
N GLU A 179 -10.52 -9.83 18.40
CA GLU A 179 -9.20 -9.48 18.93
C GLU A 179 -8.82 -8.04 18.58
N ALA A 180 -9.10 -7.62 17.34
CA ALA A 180 -8.81 -6.27 16.88
C ALA A 180 -9.57 -5.21 17.68
N ILE A 181 -10.85 -5.43 17.97
CA ILE A 181 -11.69 -4.46 18.69
C ILE A 181 -11.45 -4.49 20.19
N SER A 182 -11.22 -5.67 20.78
CA SER A 182 -11.12 -5.81 22.23
C SER A 182 -10.11 -4.85 22.87
N GLY A 183 -9.07 -4.46 22.13
CA GLY A 183 -8.06 -3.51 22.59
C GLY A 183 -8.55 -2.05 22.73
N PHE A 184 -9.73 -1.71 22.16
CA PHE A 184 -10.32 -0.38 22.28
C PHE A 184 -11.27 -0.24 23.50
N PHE A 185 -11.55 -1.34 24.17
CA PHE A 185 -12.44 -1.36 25.32
C PHE A 185 -11.68 -1.63 26.61
N ASN A 186 -12.27 -1.30 27.75
CA ASN A 186 -11.72 -1.65 29.04
C ASN A 186 -11.61 -3.18 29.19
N SER A 187 -10.81 -3.64 30.16
CA SER A 187 -10.48 -5.06 30.35
C SER A 187 -11.70 -5.99 30.44
N ASN A 188 -12.79 -5.55 31.06
CA ASN A 188 -14.00 -6.36 31.21
C ASN A 188 -14.77 -6.46 29.89
N SER A 189 -15.10 -5.33 29.27
CA SER A 189 -15.80 -5.30 27.98
C SER A 189 -14.97 -5.88 26.85
N GLY A 190 -13.64 -5.73 26.89
CA GLY A 190 -12.72 -6.34 25.93
C GLY A 190 -12.70 -7.86 26.02
N ALA A 191 -12.83 -8.44 27.23
CA ALA A 191 -12.93 -9.88 27.42
C ALA A 191 -14.25 -10.44 26.86
N ASP A 192 -15.36 -9.73 27.08
CA ASP A 192 -16.66 -10.12 26.52
C ASP A 192 -16.66 -10.11 25.00
N ILE A 193 -16.06 -9.09 24.40
CA ILE A 193 -15.93 -8.97 22.94
C ILE A 193 -15.07 -10.10 22.35
N LYS A 194 -13.99 -10.51 23.01
CA LYS A 194 -13.17 -11.65 22.56
C LYS A 194 -13.94 -12.97 22.48
N ASN A 195 -14.97 -13.13 23.30
CA ASN A 195 -15.79 -14.32 23.33
C ASN A 195 -16.87 -14.33 22.23
N ILE A 196 -17.08 -13.22 21.52
CA ILE A 196 -18.01 -13.17 20.42
C ILE A 196 -17.30 -13.73 19.17
N SER A 197 -17.85 -14.82 18.63
CA SER A 197 -17.37 -15.39 17.38
C SER A 197 -17.87 -14.53 16.23
N PHE A 198 -17.01 -13.61 15.78
CA PHE A 198 -17.19 -12.99 14.47
C PHE A 198 -16.47 -13.87 13.44
N GLY A 199 -17.03 -14.01 12.25
CA GLY A 199 -16.40 -14.75 11.16
C GLY A 199 -15.02 -14.15 10.76
N GLU A 200 -14.31 -14.84 9.88
CA GLU A 200 -13.07 -14.34 9.29
C GLU A 200 -13.42 -13.27 8.25
N PHE A 201 -12.79 -12.11 8.37
CA PHE A 201 -12.94 -11.00 7.44
C PHE A 201 -11.63 -10.73 6.71
N PRO A 202 -11.68 -10.48 5.41
CA PRO A 202 -10.50 -10.06 4.67
C PRO A 202 -10.03 -8.66 5.10
N LEU A 203 -10.98 -7.79 5.52
CA LEU A 203 -10.73 -6.43 5.94
C LEU A 203 -11.78 -6.00 6.99
N ALA A 204 -11.30 -5.46 8.08
CA ALA A 204 -12.09 -4.69 9.04
C ALA A 204 -11.60 -3.23 9.01
N ALA A 205 -12.53 -2.28 9.00
CA ALA A 205 -12.23 -0.86 9.01
C ALA A 205 -12.97 -0.17 10.16
N LEU A 206 -12.24 0.57 10.98
CA LEU A 206 -12.77 1.44 12.02
C LEU A 206 -12.44 2.88 11.66
N GLN A 207 -13.47 3.70 11.50
CA GLN A 207 -13.35 5.09 11.12
C GLN A 207 -13.93 5.99 12.20
N PHE A 208 -13.18 7.01 12.58
CA PHE A 208 -13.63 8.06 13.48
C PHE A 208 -13.58 9.40 12.77
N SER A 209 -14.72 10.07 12.69
CA SER A 209 -14.84 11.41 12.11
C SER A 209 -15.40 12.36 13.15
N PHE A 210 -14.69 13.46 13.39
CA PHE A 210 -15.13 14.52 14.28
C PHE A 210 -15.32 15.82 13.47
N ASP A 211 -16.53 16.28 13.41
CA ASP A 211 -16.86 17.57 12.80
C ASP A 211 -17.72 18.41 13.75
N ARG A 212 -17.17 19.56 14.14
CA ARG A 212 -17.82 20.55 15.05
C ARG A 212 -18.25 19.92 16.38
N ASN A 213 -19.55 19.56 16.49
CA ASN A 213 -20.17 19.02 17.70
C ASN A 213 -20.56 17.54 17.59
N PHE A 214 -20.22 16.90 16.48
CA PHE A 214 -20.59 15.51 16.22
C PHE A 214 -19.34 14.65 16.07
N ALA A 215 -19.38 13.49 16.70
CA ALA A 215 -18.42 12.44 16.49
C ALA A 215 -19.14 11.22 15.91
N HIS A 216 -18.63 10.71 14.79
CA HIS A 216 -19.13 9.51 14.15
C HIS A 216 -18.07 8.42 14.26
N LEU A 217 -18.48 7.26 14.74
CA LEU A 217 -17.69 6.04 14.73
C LEU A 217 -18.35 5.06 13.80
N THR A 218 -17.67 4.70 12.73
CA THR A 218 -18.13 3.70 11.75
C THR A 218 -17.21 2.50 11.84
N LEU A 219 -17.83 1.33 11.99
CA LEU A 219 -17.16 0.05 11.94
C LEU A 219 -17.72 -0.75 10.78
N SER A 220 -16.88 -1.10 9.83
CA SER A 220 -17.23 -1.94 8.68
C SER A 220 -16.45 -3.23 8.73
N CYS A 221 -17.17 -4.35 8.71
CA CYS A 221 -16.65 -5.69 8.63
C CYS A 221 -17.57 -6.48 7.72
N LYS A 222 -17.05 -6.93 6.61
CA LYS A 222 -17.82 -7.74 5.67
C LYS A 222 -17.19 -9.10 5.57
N GLU A 223 -18.00 -10.13 5.74
CA GLU A 223 -17.58 -11.47 5.41
C GLU A 223 -17.10 -11.52 3.96
N ALA A 224 -16.10 -12.31 3.69
CA ALA A 224 -15.76 -12.66 2.32
C ALA A 224 -17.00 -13.30 1.71
N GLY A 225 -17.75 -12.54 0.90
CA GLY A 225 -18.99 -13.02 0.30
C GLY A 225 -18.75 -14.34 -0.41
N ALA A 226 -19.74 -15.20 -0.49
CA ALA A 226 -19.63 -16.53 -1.12
C ALA A 226 -19.20 -16.47 -2.60
N THR A 227 -19.24 -15.27 -3.22
CA THR A 227 -18.67 -14.95 -4.52
C THR A 227 -17.23 -14.42 -4.46
N ALA A 228 -16.80 -13.96 -3.29
CA ALA A 228 -15.41 -13.72 -2.97
C ALA A 228 -14.88 -14.91 -2.13
N LYS A 229 -14.97 -16.14 -2.65
CA LYS A 229 -13.85 -17.01 -2.38
C LYS A 229 -12.66 -16.14 -2.75
N SER A 230 -11.95 -15.64 -1.75
CA SER A 230 -10.55 -15.34 -1.96
C SER A 230 -10.04 -16.66 -2.54
N VAL A 231 -9.94 -16.71 -3.81
CA VAL A 231 -8.81 -17.36 -4.37
C VAL A 231 -7.69 -16.54 -3.69
N SER A 232 -7.23 -17.01 -2.51
CA SER A 232 -5.82 -16.99 -2.29
C SER A 232 -5.36 -17.69 -3.55
N ALA A 233 -5.15 -16.92 -4.58
CA ALA A 233 -4.35 -17.33 -5.68
C ALA A 233 -3.02 -17.59 -4.96
N LYS A 234 -2.87 -18.82 -4.47
CA LYS A 234 -1.56 -19.40 -4.43
C LYS A 234 -1.12 -19.12 -5.83
N VAL A 235 -0.25 -18.12 -5.98
CA VAL A 235 0.46 -17.91 -7.23
C VAL A 235 1.20 -19.22 -7.38
N SER A 236 0.56 -20.16 -8.05
CA SER A 236 1.19 -21.42 -8.40
C SER A 236 1.99 -21.08 -9.63
N GLU A 237 3.28 -21.14 -9.51
CA GLU A 237 4.17 -21.10 -10.65
C GLU A 237 3.69 -22.17 -11.64
N LYS A 238 3.12 -21.72 -12.76
CA LYS A 238 2.73 -22.66 -13.83
C LYS A 238 3.92 -23.11 -14.65
N PHE A 239 4.87 -22.22 -14.85
CA PHE A 239 6.14 -22.49 -15.54
C PHE A 239 7.14 -21.37 -15.26
N ASN A 240 8.40 -21.67 -15.41
CA ASN A 240 9.51 -20.72 -15.35
C ASN A 240 10.35 -20.90 -16.64
N ILE A 241 10.64 -19.80 -17.33
CA ILE A 241 11.44 -19.80 -18.55
C ILE A 241 12.49 -18.72 -18.44
N SER A 242 13.73 -19.10 -18.69
CA SER A 242 14.82 -18.14 -18.88
C SER A 242 14.88 -17.73 -20.35
N LEU A 243 14.83 -16.44 -20.60
CA LEU A 243 15.05 -15.86 -21.92
C LEU A 243 16.52 -15.46 -22.08
N GLU A 244 16.97 -15.27 -23.33
CA GLU A 244 18.37 -14.91 -23.62
C GLU A 244 18.72 -13.48 -23.14
N SER A 245 17.74 -12.61 -23.07
CA SER A 245 17.88 -11.21 -22.64
C SER A 245 16.76 -10.81 -21.70
N PRO A 246 16.97 -9.78 -20.84
CA PRO A 246 15.91 -9.24 -19.98
C PRO A 246 14.68 -8.78 -20.75
N LEU A 247 13.54 -8.78 -20.09
CA LEU A 247 12.28 -8.32 -20.69
C LEU A 247 12.31 -6.81 -20.93
N LEU A 248 11.81 -6.40 -22.09
CA LEU A 248 11.64 -4.99 -22.44
C LEU A 248 10.32 -4.44 -21.87
N ASN A 249 9.24 -5.23 -21.96
CA ASN A 249 7.90 -4.85 -21.54
C ASN A 249 7.25 -5.96 -20.71
N ALA A 250 6.17 -5.63 -19.99
CA ALA A 250 5.37 -6.62 -19.28
C ALA A 250 4.81 -7.68 -20.26
N PRO A 251 4.79 -8.97 -19.86
CA PRO A 251 4.17 -10.02 -20.65
C PRO A 251 2.69 -9.74 -20.91
N GLN A 252 2.22 -10.04 -22.13
CA GLN A 252 0.81 -9.91 -22.50
C GLN A 252 0.18 -11.29 -22.65
N LEU A 253 -0.98 -11.48 -22.01
CA LEU A 253 -1.77 -12.70 -22.19
C LEU A 253 -2.56 -12.61 -23.48
N ILE A 254 -2.46 -13.65 -24.31
CA ILE A 254 -3.15 -13.79 -25.57
C ILE A 254 -4.10 -14.96 -25.44
N GLU A 255 -5.39 -14.70 -25.42
CA GLU A 255 -6.41 -15.75 -25.38
C GLU A 255 -6.48 -16.46 -26.72
N SER A 256 -6.51 -17.77 -26.69
CA SER A 256 -6.69 -18.62 -27.89
C SER A 256 -8.14 -19.10 -27.93
N ASN A 257 -8.66 -19.30 -29.14
CA ASN A 257 -10.04 -19.73 -29.40
C ASN A 257 -10.41 -21.08 -28.72
N ASN A 258 -9.44 -21.84 -28.26
CA ASN A 258 -9.63 -23.11 -27.53
C ASN A 258 -9.66 -22.93 -25.98
N GLY A 259 -9.73 -21.69 -25.49
CA GLY A 259 -9.74 -21.39 -24.04
C GLY A 259 -8.38 -21.52 -23.35
N SER A 260 -7.28 -21.74 -24.07
CA SER A 260 -5.93 -21.69 -23.53
C SER A 260 -5.37 -20.27 -23.66
N SER A 261 -4.63 -19.82 -22.64
CA SER A 261 -3.93 -18.52 -22.68
C SER A 261 -2.48 -18.75 -23.03
N ASN A 262 -1.98 -18.04 -24.03
CA ASN A 262 -0.57 -17.95 -24.39
C ASN A 262 0.00 -16.62 -23.88
N VAL A 263 1.32 -16.51 -23.87
CA VAL A 263 2.04 -15.31 -23.44
C VAL A 263 2.87 -14.76 -24.59
N ALA A 264 2.70 -13.49 -24.90
CA ALA A 264 3.59 -12.75 -25.80
C ALA A 264 4.46 -11.81 -24.97
N VAL A 265 5.77 -11.83 -25.21
CA VAL A 265 6.73 -11.00 -24.48
C VAL A 265 7.90 -10.62 -25.39
N GLN A 266 8.41 -9.40 -25.24
CA GLN A 266 9.57 -8.92 -26.00
C GLN A 266 10.73 -8.64 -25.03
N ASP A 267 11.95 -9.04 -25.43
CA ASP A 267 13.17 -8.75 -24.71
C ASP A 267 13.82 -7.41 -25.16
N ILE A 268 14.83 -6.95 -24.43
CA ILE A 268 15.58 -5.72 -24.75
C ILE A 268 16.37 -5.82 -26.05
N ALA A 269 16.61 -7.03 -26.56
CA ALA A 269 17.21 -7.26 -27.86
C ALA A 269 16.18 -7.22 -29.00
N ASN A 270 14.93 -6.81 -28.73
CA ASN A 270 13.81 -6.77 -29.67
C ASN A 270 13.41 -8.14 -30.23
N THR A 271 13.63 -9.23 -29.51
CA THR A 271 13.11 -10.55 -29.87
C THR A 271 11.73 -10.72 -29.25
N LEU A 272 10.72 -10.96 -30.07
CA LEU A 272 9.37 -11.31 -29.62
C LEU A 272 9.30 -12.82 -29.44
N TYR A 273 8.86 -13.26 -28.26
CA TYR A 273 8.61 -14.64 -27.91
C TYR A 273 7.10 -14.87 -27.79
N PHE A 274 6.64 -15.96 -28.35
CA PHE A 274 5.28 -16.45 -28.16
C PHE A 274 5.33 -17.79 -27.45
N ILE A 275 4.74 -17.86 -26.24
CA ILE A 275 4.93 -18.92 -25.27
C ILE A 275 3.56 -19.52 -24.96
N SER A 276 3.46 -20.86 -24.96
CA SER A 276 2.23 -21.54 -24.57
C SER A 276 1.91 -21.36 -23.09
N GLY A 277 0.65 -21.58 -22.70
CA GLY A 277 0.22 -21.60 -21.29
C GLY A 277 0.89 -22.69 -20.44
N SER A 278 1.65 -23.61 -21.03
CA SER A 278 2.48 -24.62 -20.36
C SER A 278 3.97 -24.26 -20.28
N GLY A 279 4.35 -23.08 -20.79
CA GLY A 279 5.72 -22.62 -20.75
C GLY A 279 6.61 -23.03 -21.93
N LYS A 280 6.06 -23.59 -23.00
CA LYS A 280 6.84 -23.92 -24.18
C LYS A 280 6.92 -22.72 -25.12
N ILE A 281 8.11 -22.31 -25.54
CA ILE A 281 8.29 -21.33 -26.61
C ILE A 281 7.75 -21.93 -27.90
N LEU A 282 6.68 -21.35 -28.45
CA LEU A 282 6.04 -21.79 -29.67
C LEU A 282 6.81 -21.27 -30.88
N TRP A 283 7.17 -19.99 -30.84
CA TRP A 283 8.01 -19.36 -31.85
C TRP A 283 8.67 -18.10 -31.29
N THR A 284 9.71 -17.65 -32.00
CA THR A 284 10.38 -16.37 -31.73
C THR A 284 10.51 -15.59 -33.03
N LYS A 285 10.50 -14.25 -32.91
CA LYS A 285 10.69 -13.37 -34.08
C LYS A 285 11.52 -12.16 -33.69
N LYS A 286 12.60 -11.93 -34.42
CA LYS A 286 13.39 -10.70 -34.31
C LYS A 286 12.62 -9.54 -34.92
N MET A 287 12.38 -8.53 -34.14
CA MET A 287 11.70 -7.30 -34.54
C MET A 287 12.75 -6.20 -34.83
N GLY A 288 12.41 -5.26 -35.68
CA GLY A 288 13.28 -4.12 -35.99
C GLY A 288 13.24 -3.02 -34.91
N ALA A 289 12.23 -3.04 -34.03
CA ALA A 289 12.00 -2.05 -32.99
C ALA A 289 11.14 -2.62 -31.86
N PRO A 290 11.04 -1.92 -30.72
CA PRO A 290 10.08 -2.23 -29.66
C PRO A 290 8.63 -2.21 -30.15
N ILE A 291 7.83 -3.16 -29.67
CA ILE A 291 6.39 -3.17 -29.90
C ILE A 291 5.74 -2.14 -28.96
N LEU A 292 5.03 -1.20 -29.55
CA LEU A 292 4.29 -0.18 -28.82
C LEU A 292 2.81 -0.57 -28.74
N GLY A 293 2.28 -0.67 -27.54
CA GLY A 293 0.86 -0.95 -27.31
C GLY A 293 0.52 -2.43 -27.13
N LYS A 294 -0.78 -2.73 -27.25
CA LYS A 294 -1.34 -4.05 -27.01
C LYS A 294 -1.18 -4.94 -28.24
N ILE A 295 -0.82 -6.21 -28.01
CA ILE A 295 -0.78 -7.24 -29.04
C ILE A 295 -2.17 -7.88 -29.11
N GLU A 296 -2.76 -7.90 -30.30
CA GLU A 296 -4.09 -8.46 -30.56
C GLU A 296 -4.02 -9.60 -31.56
N THR A 297 -4.88 -10.62 -31.38
CA THR A 297 -5.07 -11.68 -32.34
C THR A 297 -6.03 -11.22 -33.43
N VAL A 298 -5.66 -11.39 -34.70
CA VAL A 298 -6.51 -11.12 -35.82
C VAL A 298 -6.77 -12.43 -36.56
N GLU A 299 -8.04 -12.80 -36.80
CA GLU A 299 -8.39 -13.89 -37.69
C GLU A 299 -8.23 -13.42 -39.13
N ILE A 300 -7.29 -14.01 -39.86
CA ILE A 300 -7.16 -13.77 -41.30
C ILE A 300 -8.15 -14.70 -41.98
N ALA A 301 -9.28 -14.14 -42.41
CA ALA A 301 -10.27 -14.87 -43.18
C ALA A 301 -9.63 -15.39 -44.50
N GLY A 302 -9.50 -16.70 -44.63
CA GLY A 302 -9.15 -17.34 -45.91
C GLY A 302 -7.92 -18.24 -45.92
N GLY A 303 -7.56 -18.87 -44.83
CA GLY A 303 -6.47 -19.85 -44.84
C GLY A 303 -6.78 -21.04 -43.94
N GLY A 304 -7.64 -21.94 -44.36
CA GLY A 304 -7.66 -23.27 -43.80
C GLY A 304 -6.33 -23.95 -44.06
N ASN A 305 -5.52 -24.05 -43.02
CA ASN A 305 -4.67 -25.23 -42.84
C ASN A 305 -4.28 -25.33 -41.36
N LYS A 306 -4.54 -26.53 -40.84
CA LYS A 306 -4.38 -27.06 -39.50
C LYS A 306 -2.98 -26.91 -38.92
#